data_a5244667c27db3bd968a81ab8a9bf8c2
#
_entry.id   a5244667c27db3bd968a81ab8a9bf8c2
#
_cell.length_a   1.000
_cell.length_b   1.000
_cell.length_c   1.000
_cell.angle_alpha   90.00
_cell.angle_beta   90.00
_cell.angle_gamma   90.00
#
_symmetry.space_group_name_H-M   'P 1'
#
loop_
_entity.id
_entity.type
_entity.pdbx_description
1 polymer ?
#
loop_
_entity_poly.entity_id
_entity_poly.type
_entity_poly.pdbx_seq_one_letter_code
_entity_poly.pdbx_strand_id
1 'polypeptide(L)'
;MDSISDIIYKGLKVSSRGWDRTRRYTKRYIFNKRSTNSKYLVMILAGYQDYVWDDVFKRISNFVPENYDVCIVSAGVRKEKLEKIAEKYGWSYLSTKANKLAMALNTTIKLHPKAEYIFKLDEDIFVGEHFFDELLDTYHFANNDGIYKIGFVAPVMNVNGASYRYFLKKIGCLSEYEEKYGIARITCDDDNVFKNGQSAKFLWSKSFPFDDIVNLFLNNQEKEYFTSPIRYSIGAILIHRERWNEAGGFISSGNGQLAWDELELCRFCMNSSSAIIISTKVFAGHFGFGKQKADMIPFYEKNKEKFGLFN
;
A
#
# COMPACT_ATOMS: atom_id res chain seq x y z
N MET A 1 -0.64 -16.17 -43.94
CA MET A 1 -0.35 -17.39 -43.14
C MET A 1 0.82 -17.06 -42.23
N ASP A 2 0.59 -17.12 -40.93
CA ASP A 2 1.69 -16.93 -39.96
C ASP A 2 2.73 -18.04 -40.13
N SER A 3 4.01 -17.74 -40.09
CA SER A 3 5.07 -18.74 -40.21
C SER A 3 5.02 -19.72 -39.03
N ILE A 4 5.51 -20.95 -39.21
CA ILE A 4 5.61 -21.93 -38.12
C ILE A 4 6.40 -21.36 -36.92
N SER A 5 7.43 -20.53 -37.18
CA SER A 5 8.19 -19.83 -36.16
C SER A 5 7.34 -18.84 -35.38
N ASP A 6 6.40 -18.12 -36.00
CA ASP A 6 5.49 -17.18 -35.33
C ASP A 6 4.47 -17.90 -34.45
N ILE A 7 4.00 -19.07 -34.88
CA ILE A 7 3.08 -19.92 -34.12
C ILE A 7 3.80 -20.49 -32.88
N ILE A 8 5.04 -20.97 -33.05
CA ILE A 8 5.86 -21.48 -31.93
C ILE A 8 6.19 -20.33 -30.95
N TYR A 9 6.57 -19.15 -31.43
CA TYR A 9 6.88 -18.00 -30.61
C TYR A 9 5.64 -17.51 -29.83
N LYS A 10 4.48 -17.44 -30.50
CA LYS A 10 3.18 -17.13 -29.83
C LYS A 10 2.83 -18.19 -28.80
N GLY A 11 3.02 -19.48 -29.10
CA GLY A 11 2.80 -20.58 -28.16
C GLY A 11 3.71 -20.56 -26.95
N LEU A 12 5.00 -20.30 -27.14
CA LEU A 12 5.98 -20.14 -26.04
C LEU A 12 5.68 -18.90 -25.18
N LYS A 13 5.23 -17.79 -25.80
CA LYS A 13 4.84 -16.58 -25.08
C LYS A 13 3.56 -16.77 -24.27
N VAL A 14 2.62 -17.56 -24.74
CA VAL A 14 1.39 -17.94 -24.01
C VAL A 14 1.72 -18.90 -22.87
N SER A 15 2.60 -19.88 -23.09
CA SER A 15 3.01 -20.83 -22.05
C SER A 15 3.83 -20.15 -20.94
N SER A 16 4.74 -19.23 -21.30
CA SER A 16 5.49 -18.44 -20.30
C SER A 16 4.59 -17.53 -19.47
N ARG A 17 3.58 -16.90 -20.09
CA ARG A 17 2.55 -16.11 -19.39
C ARG A 17 1.71 -16.96 -18.45
N GLY A 18 1.33 -18.18 -18.85
CA GLY A 18 0.64 -19.15 -17.99
C GLY A 18 1.49 -19.57 -16.82
N TRP A 19 2.77 -19.85 -17.04
CA TRP A 19 3.73 -20.25 -16.01
C TRP A 19 4.03 -19.14 -15.01
N ASP A 20 4.14 -17.89 -15.45
CA ASP A 20 4.34 -16.73 -14.56
C ASP A 20 3.10 -16.42 -13.71
N ARG A 21 1.90 -16.64 -14.23
CA ARG A 21 0.64 -16.53 -13.47
C ARG A 21 0.50 -17.63 -12.42
N THR A 22 1.03 -18.82 -12.66
CA THR A 22 0.96 -19.94 -11.71
C THR A 22 2.08 -19.90 -10.66
N ARG A 23 3.17 -19.18 -10.89
CA ARG A 23 4.27 -19.02 -9.94
C ARG A 23 3.96 -17.95 -8.91
N ARG A 24 3.16 -18.29 -7.91
CA ARG A 24 2.83 -17.39 -6.79
C ARG A 24 3.99 -17.16 -5.84
N TYR A 25 4.91 -18.12 -5.71
CA TYR A 25 5.97 -18.15 -4.70
C TYR A 25 7.33 -18.38 -5.35
N THR A 26 8.39 -17.97 -4.66
CA THR A 26 9.77 -18.33 -5.02
C THR A 26 10.44 -19.13 -3.91
N LYS A 27 11.41 -19.98 -4.30
CA LYS A 27 12.35 -20.61 -3.36
C LYS A 27 13.71 -19.89 -3.34
N ARG A 28 13.87 -18.83 -4.17
CA ARG A 28 15.13 -18.08 -4.30
C ARG A 28 15.00 -16.76 -3.55
N TYR A 29 15.21 -16.81 -2.25
CA TYR A 29 15.16 -15.65 -1.36
C TYR A 29 16.19 -15.76 -0.24
N ILE A 30 16.48 -14.63 0.39
CA ILE A 30 17.13 -14.54 1.70
C ILE A 30 16.06 -14.14 2.68
N PHE A 31 16.00 -14.80 3.81
CA PHE A 31 15.00 -14.52 4.86
C PHE A 31 15.65 -14.52 6.25
N ASN A 32 15.80 -13.34 6.81
CA ASN A 32 16.23 -13.15 8.20
C ASN A 32 14.98 -13.15 9.07
N LYS A 33 14.62 -14.33 9.58
CA LYS A 33 13.39 -14.54 10.34
C LYS A 33 13.51 -14.01 11.77
N ARG A 34 12.57 -13.11 12.15
CA ARG A 34 12.35 -12.65 13.54
C ARG A 34 10.87 -12.71 13.94
N SER A 35 10.07 -13.50 13.21
CA SER A 35 8.63 -13.65 13.42
C SER A 35 8.32 -14.42 14.70
N THR A 36 7.31 -13.97 15.44
CA THR A 36 6.72 -14.60 16.63
C THR A 36 5.58 -15.56 16.29
N ASN A 37 5.24 -15.72 15.01
CA ASN A 37 4.06 -16.41 14.49
C ASN A 37 2.74 -15.77 14.93
N SER A 38 2.70 -14.44 14.93
CA SER A 38 1.50 -13.64 15.18
C SER A 38 0.39 -13.92 14.16
N LYS A 39 -0.85 -13.70 14.57
CA LYS A 39 -1.99 -13.63 13.63
C LYS A 39 -2.04 -12.32 12.83
N TYR A 40 -1.19 -11.35 13.17
CA TYR A 40 -1.07 -10.07 12.49
C TYR A 40 0.29 -9.98 11.80
N LEU A 41 0.29 -9.63 10.52
CA LEU A 41 1.50 -9.45 9.72
C LEU A 41 1.48 -8.08 9.06
N VAL A 42 2.50 -7.28 9.29
CA VAL A 42 2.77 -6.05 8.55
C VAL A 42 3.89 -6.32 7.55
N MET A 43 3.60 -6.20 6.26
CA MET A 43 4.58 -6.28 5.19
C MET A 43 4.89 -4.88 4.68
N ILE A 44 6.16 -4.48 4.70
CA ILE A 44 6.62 -3.20 4.16
C ILE A 44 7.41 -3.49 2.89
N LEU A 45 6.82 -3.18 1.74
CA LEU A 45 7.48 -3.35 0.44
C LEU A 45 8.48 -2.22 0.23
N ALA A 46 9.78 -2.53 0.24
CA ALA A 46 10.84 -1.53 0.21
C ALA A 46 12.04 -1.96 -0.66
N GLY A 47 12.73 -0.96 -1.23
CA GLY A 47 13.94 -1.21 -2.01
C GLY A 47 14.46 -0.03 -2.83
N TYR A 48 13.66 1.03 -3.03
CA TYR A 48 13.95 2.04 -4.04
C TYR A 48 13.84 3.50 -3.57
N GLN A 49 13.21 3.78 -2.41
CA GLN A 49 12.94 5.14 -1.94
C GLN A 49 13.64 5.42 -0.60
N ASP A 50 14.96 5.19 -0.57
CA ASP A 50 15.77 5.25 0.65
C ASP A 50 15.85 6.62 1.33
N TYR A 51 15.46 7.68 0.63
CA TYR A 51 15.40 9.04 1.17
C TYR A 51 14.31 9.25 2.22
N VAL A 52 13.20 8.48 2.22
CA VAL A 52 12.12 8.58 3.24
C VAL A 52 12.16 7.48 4.30
N TRP A 53 13.02 6.46 4.16
CA TRP A 53 12.97 5.28 5.04
C TRP A 53 13.14 5.60 6.52
N ASP A 54 14.00 6.54 6.85
CA ASP A 54 14.32 6.83 8.25
C ASP A 54 13.06 7.35 8.99
N ASP A 55 12.25 8.20 8.35
CA ASP A 55 11.02 8.74 8.93
C ASP A 55 9.87 7.74 8.84
N VAL A 56 9.68 7.09 7.69
CA VAL A 56 8.61 6.09 7.51
C VAL A 56 8.77 4.93 8.47
N PHE A 57 9.96 4.33 8.55
CA PHE A 57 10.16 3.16 9.42
C PHE A 57 10.16 3.53 10.91
N LYS A 58 10.61 4.76 11.25
CA LYS A 58 10.49 5.26 12.62
C LYS A 58 9.01 5.39 13.02
N ARG A 59 8.13 5.93 12.14
CA ARG A 59 6.68 6.01 12.41
C ARG A 59 6.06 4.62 12.54
N ILE A 60 6.36 3.71 11.61
CA ILE A 60 5.84 2.35 11.69
C ILE A 60 6.30 1.67 12.98
N SER A 61 7.58 1.80 13.37
CA SER A 61 8.09 1.19 14.61
C SER A 61 7.48 1.77 15.89
N ASN A 62 7.06 3.03 15.84
CA ASN A 62 6.44 3.70 16.99
C ASN A 62 4.97 3.31 17.18
N PHE A 63 4.27 3.01 16.08
CA PHE A 63 2.82 2.80 16.09
C PHE A 63 2.37 1.36 15.82
N VAL A 64 3.28 0.48 15.37
CA VAL A 64 2.93 -0.94 15.20
C VAL A 64 2.82 -1.62 16.57
N PRO A 65 1.73 -2.33 16.89
CA PRO A 65 1.60 -3.05 18.15
C PRO A 65 2.69 -4.14 18.32
N GLU A 66 3.17 -4.33 19.54
CA GLU A 66 4.27 -5.25 19.85
C GLU A 66 3.98 -6.72 19.48
N ASN A 67 2.70 -7.10 19.50
CA ASN A 67 2.26 -8.45 19.15
C ASN A 67 2.11 -8.70 17.64
N TYR A 68 2.49 -7.74 16.79
CA TYR A 68 2.45 -7.89 15.33
C TYR A 68 3.81 -8.35 14.79
N ASP A 69 3.80 -9.30 13.87
CA ASP A 69 4.98 -9.62 13.07
C ASP A 69 5.17 -8.56 11.98
N VAL A 70 6.37 -8.01 11.88
CA VAL A 70 6.72 -7.06 10.80
C VAL A 70 7.78 -7.69 9.90
N CYS A 71 7.62 -7.55 8.60
CA CYS A 71 8.59 -8.00 7.61
C CYS A 71 8.84 -6.94 6.54
N ILE A 72 10.08 -6.47 6.44
CA ILE A 72 10.52 -5.68 5.29
C ILE A 72 10.72 -6.64 4.11
N VAL A 73 10.12 -6.30 2.95
CA VAL A 73 10.07 -7.16 1.76
C VAL A 73 10.71 -6.43 0.59
N SER A 74 11.77 -7.01 0.02
CA SER A 74 12.44 -6.47 -1.17
C SER A 74 12.33 -7.43 -2.34
N ALA A 75 11.92 -6.92 -3.51
CA ALA A 75 11.81 -7.69 -4.73
C ALA A 75 12.95 -7.37 -5.69
N GLY A 76 13.81 -8.38 -5.99
CA GLY A 76 14.90 -8.26 -6.95
C GLY A 76 16.10 -7.43 -6.48
N VAL A 77 16.08 -6.95 -5.24
CA VAL A 77 17.15 -6.14 -4.66
C VAL A 77 17.42 -6.55 -3.22
N ARG A 78 18.69 -6.57 -2.82
CA ARG A 78 19.11 -6.71 -1.44
C ARG A 78 19.80 -5.42 -1.01
N LYS A 79 19.35 -4.83 0.07
CA LYS A 79 19.89 -3.57 0.62
C LYS A 79 20.33 -3.79 2.06
N GLU A 80 21.62 -3.61 2.32
CA GLU A 80 22.19 -3.70 3.67
C GLU A 80 21.54 -2.70 4.65
N LYS A 81 21.20 -1.50 4.18
CA LYS A 81 20.46 -0.50 4.99
C LYS A 81 19.13 -1.06 5.50
N LEU A 82 18.38 -1.81 4.65
CA LEU A 82 17.10 -2.43 5.07
C LEU A 82 17.31 -3.60 6.04
N GLU A 83 18.38 -4.38 5.89
CA GLU A 83 18.72 -5.43 6.84
C GLU A 83 19.04 -4.84 8.22
N LYS A 84 19.83 -3.76 8.28
CA LYS A 84 20.16 -3.04 9.52
C LYS A 84 18.92 -2.40 10.17
N ILE A 85 18.01 -1.83 9.36
CA ILE A 85 16.74 -1.29 9.87
C ILE A 85 15.88 -2.41 10.46
N ALA A 86 15.73 -3.53 9.75
CA ALA A 86 14.98 -4.69 10.24
C ALA A 86 15.58 -5.23 11.54
N GLU A 87 16.91 -5.31 11.63
CA GLU A 87 17.62 -5.72 12.85
C GLU A 87 17.36 -4.76 14.01
N LYS A 88 17.51 -3.45 13.77
CA LYS A 88 17.28 -2.39 14.77
C LYS A 88 15.90 -2.48 15.42
N TYR A 89 14.87 -2.77 14.63
CA TYR A 89 13.48 -2.82 15.12
C TYR A 89 12.99 -4.24 15.46
N GLY A 90 13.85 -5.26 15.37
CA GLY A 90 13.46 -6.65 15.63
C GLY A 90 12.55 -7.24 14.55
N TRP A 91 12.54 -6.68 13.34
CA TRP A 91 11.69 -7.09 12.23
C TRP A 91 12.34 -8.16 11.37
N SER A 92 11.53 -8.97 10.70
CA SER A 92 12.01 -9.87 9.66
C SER A 92 12.41 -9.10 8.40
N TYR A 93 13.36 -9.64 7.64
CA TYR A 93 13.74 -9.13 6.32
C TYR A 93 13.70 -10.24 5.29
N LEU A 94 12.97 -10.02 4.19
CA LEU A 94 12.93 -10.93 3.05
C LEU A 94 13.38 -10.21 1.78
N SER A 95 14.35 -10.77 1.08
CA SER A 95 14.75 -10.33 -0.26
C SER A 95 14.66 -11.47 -1.25
N THR A 96 13.91 -11.28 -2.34
CA THR A 96 13.80 -12.27 -3.41
C THR A 96 14.76 -11.97 -4.56
N LYS A 97 15.30 -13.03 -5.22
CA LYS A 97 16.19 -12.85 -6.37
C LYS A 97 15.47 -12.24 -7.58
N ALA A 98 14.18 -12.58 -7.76
CA ALA A 98 13.38 -12.06 -8.88
C ALA A 98 12.76 -10.70 -8.51
N ASN A 99 12.85 -9.73 -9.40
CA ASN A 99 12.15 -8.44 -9.27
C ASN A 99 10.67 -8.61 -9.66
N LYS A 100 9.90 -9.26 -8.78
CA LYS A 100 8.45 -9.50 -8.92
C LYS A 100 7.78 -9.24 -7.58
N LEU A 101 7.18 -8.07 -7.43
CA LEU A 101 6.57 -7.58 -6.18
C LEU A 101 5.58 -8.58 -5.60
N ALA A 102 4.58 -8.98 -6.37
CA ALA A 102 3.56 -9.92 -5.95
C ALA A 102 4.15 -11.26 -5.47
N MET A 103 5.18 -11.76 -6.13
CA MET A 103 5.86 -13.00 -5.72
C MET A 103 6.59 -12.84 -4.39
N ALA A 104 7.23 -11.70 -4.15
CA ALA A 104 7.89 -11.41 -2.88
C ALA A 104 6.86 -11.32 -1.74
N LEU A 105 5.77 -10.57 -1.93
CA LEU A 105 4.67 -10.44 -0.97
C LEU A 105 4.04 -11.81 -0.67
N ASN A 106 3.70 -12.60 -1.70
CA ASN A 106 3.13 -13.93 -1.51
C ASN A 106 4.09 -14.88 -0.77
N THR A 107 5.38 -14.81 -1.06
CA THR A 107 6.40 -15.61 -0.36
C THR A 107 6.47 -15.22 1.11
N THR A 108 6.39 -13.93 1.43
CA THR A 108 6.33 -13.43 2.81
C THR A 108 5.12 -13.98 3.55
N ILE A 109 3.93 -13.90 2.95
CA ILE A 109 2.69 -14.44 3.55
C ILE A 109 2.79 -15.95 3.80
N LYS A 110 3.39 -16.68 2.85
CA LYS A 110 3.62 -18.12 3.02
C LYS A 110 4.58 -18.45 4.17
N LEU A 111 5.58 -17.61 4.41
CA LEU A 111 6.55 -17.75 5.50
C LEU A 111 5.99 -17.35 6.87
N HIS A 112 4.80 -16.72 6.90
CA HIS A 112 4.06 -16.34 8.11
C HIS A 112 2.70 -17.07 8.14
N PRO A 113 2.67 -18.41 8.32
CA PRO A 113 1.46 -19.20 8.11
C PRO A 113 0.34 -18.94 9.13
N LYS A 114 0.68 -18.38 10.28
CA LYS A 114 -0.27 -18.02 11.35
C LYS A 114 -0.96 -16.66 11.12
N ALA A 115 -0.44 -15.81 10.24
CA ALA A 115 -1.02 -14.50 9.99
C ALA A 115 -2.40 -14.62 9.33
N GLU A 116 -3.41 -14.07 9.97
CA GLU A 116 -4.80 -13.98 9.51
C GLU A 116 -5.06 -12.60 8.91
N TYR A 117 -4.59 -11.55 9.58
CA TYR A 117 -4.72 -10.15 9.18
C TYR A 117 -3.39 -9.67 8.61
N ILE A 118 -3.42 -9.26 7.36
CA ILE A 118 -2.22 -8.93 6.59
C ILE A 118 -2.30 -7.47 6.18
N PHE A 119 -1.44 -6.64 6.78
CA PHE A 119 -1.22 -5.27 6.38
C PHE A 119 -0.13 -5.23 5.31
N LYS A 120 -0.38 -4.57 4.19
CA LYS A 120 0.61 -4.29 3.17
C LYS A 120 0.81 -2.78 3.10
N LEU A 121 2.06 -2.35 3.29
CA LEU A 121 2.49 -0.97 3.18
C LEU A 121 3.58 -0.84 2.12
N ASP A 122 3.58 0.27 1.39
CA ASP A 122 4.72 0.69 0.58
C ASP A 122 5.70 1.51 1.42
N GLU A 123 6.96 1.58 0.98
CA GLU A 123 8.06 2.23 1.69
C GLU A 123 7.94 3.75 1.84
N ASP A 124 6.92 4.35 1.27
CA ASP A 124 6.65 5.78 1.24
C ASP A 124 5.28 6.14 1.86
N ILE A 125 4.76 5.25 2.70
CA ILE A 125 3.53 5.47 3.46
C ILE A 125 3.86 5.91 4.89
N PHE A 126 3.44 7.11 5.24
CA PHE A 126 3.56 7.67 6.58
C PHE A 126 2.31 7.32 7.39
N VAL A 127 2.49 6.61 8.48
CA VAL A 127 1.41 6.23 9.39
C VAL A 127 1.44 7.10 10.65
N GLY A 128 0.29 7.23 11.31
CA GLY A 128 0.14 7.90 12.60
C GLY A 128 -0.28 6.95 13.70
N GLU A 129 -0.58 7.52 14.86
CA GLU A 129 -1.09 6.79 16.01
C GLU A 129 -2.37 6.03 15.67
N HIS A 130 -2.57 4.85 16.25
CA HIS A 130 -3.72 3.95 16.06
C HIS A 130 -3.98 3.48 14.62
N PHE A 131 -3.04 3.69 13.69
CA PHE A 131 -3.23 3.30 12.28
C PHE A 131 -3.62 1.82 12.12
N PHE A 132 -2.94 0.93 12.82
CA PHE A 132 -3.16 -0.52 12.67
C PHE A 132 -4.44 -0.98 13.37
N ASP A 133 -4.69 -0.48 14.58
CA ASP A 133 -5.86 -0.86 15.38
C ASP A 133 -7.14 -0.36 14.73
N GLU A 134 -7.20 0.90 14.31
CA GLU A 134 -8.39 1.48 13.68
C GLU A 134 -8.70 0.88 12.29
N LEU A 135 -7.69 0.46 11.51
CA LEU A 135 -7.95 -0.31 10.29
C LEU A 135 -8.55 -1.68 10.59
N LEU A 136 -8.07 -2.34 11.64
CA LEU A 136 -8.60 -3.61 12.10
C LEU A 136 -10.01 -3.47 12.64
N ASP A 137 -10.27 -2.42 13.42
CA ASP A 137 -11.60 -2.12 13.96
C ASP A 137 -12.58 -1.78 12.84
N THR A 138 -12.17 -1.02 11.84
CA THR A 138 -12.98 -0.79 10.63
C THR A 138 -13.31 -2.10 9.91
N TYR A 139 -12.33 -3.03 9.80
CA TYR A 139 -12.59 -4.35 9.24
C TYR A 139 -13.64 -5.12 10.03
N HIS A 140 -13.49 -5.17 11.36
CA HIS A 140 -14.46 -5.87 12.22
C HIS A 140 -15.83 -5.22 12.20
N PHE A 141 -15.89 -3.89 12.22
CA PHE A 141 -17.15 -3.16 12.12
C PHE A 141 -17.85 -3.48 10.79
N ALA A 142 -17.19 -3.34 9.65
CA ALA A 142 -17.76 -3.60 8.34
C ALA A 142 -18.14 -5.09 8.13
N ASN A 143 -17.42 -6.00 8.79
CA ASN A 143 -17.76 -7.42 8.78
C ASN A 143 -19.01 -7.73 9.62
N ASN A 144 -19.18 -7.03 10.75
CA ASN A 144 -20.28 -7.25 11.66
C ASN A 144 -21.58 -6.58 11.18
N ASP A 145 -21.50 -5.43 10.49
CA ASP A 145 -22.70 -4.80 9.92
C ASP A 145 -23.29 -5.61 8.76
N GLY A 146 -22.46 -6.45 8.12
CA GLY A 146 -22.89 -7.41 7.11
C GLY A 146 -23.41 -6.80 5.81
N ILE A 147 -23.27 -5.48 5.61
CA ILE A 147 -23.77 -4.78 4.42
C ILE A 147 -22.96 -5.19 3.18
N TYR A 148 -21.63 -5.37 3.36
CA TYR A 148 -20.73 -5.70 2.28
C TYR A 148 -19.89 -6.95 2.58
N LYS A 149 -19.67 -7.76 1.56
CA LYS A 149 -18.57 -8.72 1.57
C LYS A 149 -17.25 -7.94 1.40
N ILE A 150 -16.36 -8.02 2.37
CA ILE A 150 -15.14 -7.20 2.38
C ILE A 150 -14.10 -7.77 1.41
N GLY A 151 -13.57 -6.96 0.52
CA GLY A 151 -12.41 -7.26 -0.30
C GLY A 151 -11.12 -6.99 0.48
N PHE A 152 -10.91 -5.74 0.81
CA PHE A 152 -9.87 -5.26 1.72
C PHE A 152 -10.28 -3.91 2.33
N VAL A 153 -9.59 -3.51 3.40
CA VAL A 153 -9.75 -2.21 4.04
C VAL A 153 -8.53 -1.33 3.76
N ALA A 154 -8.74 -0.04 3.57
CA ALA A 154 -7.71 0.93 3.29
C ALA A 154 -7.91 2.22 4.11
N PRO A 155 -6.86 3.01 4.39
CA PRO A 155 -6.98 4.33 5.01
C PRO A 155 -7.45 5.37 3.99
N VAL A 156 -7.84 6.55 4.45
CA VAL A 156 -7.81 7.75 3.62
C VAL A 156 -6.35 8.18 3.44
N MET A 157 -5.94 8.44 2.20
CA MET A 157 -4.61 8.96 1.89
C MET A 157 -4.71 10.31 1.17
N ASN A 158 -3.78 11.22 1.49
CA ASN A 158 -3.71 12.54 0.87
C ASN A 158 -3.43 12.46 -0.65
N VAL A 159 -2.45 11.65 -1.08
CA VAL A 159 -2.11 11.45 -2.50
C VAL A 159 -2.61 10.09 -2.96
N ASN A 160 -3.93 9.97 -3.14
CA ASN A 160 -4.59 8.75 -3.62
C ASN A 160 -5.88 9.12 -4.35
N GLY A 161 -6.03 8.70 -5.59
CA GLY A 161 -7.13 9.12 -6.45
C GLY A 161 -8.54 8.70 -5.98
N ALA A 162 -8.65 7.67 -5.17
CA ALA A 162 -9.94 7.24 -4.62
C ALA A 162 -10.34 7.98 -3.34
N SER A 163 -9.38 8.50 -2.56
CA SER A 163 -9.64 9.03 -1.21
C SER A 163 -9.23 10.49 -1.00
N TYR A 164 -8.37 11.09 -1.86
CA TYR A 164 -7.88 12.47 -1.66
C TYR A 164 -9.00 13.53 -1.64
N ARG A 165 -10.08 13.31 -2.40
CA ARG A 165 -11.22 14.23 -2.38
C ARG A 165 -11.92 14.21 -1.00
N TYR A 166 -12.02 13.05 -0.36
CA TYR A 166 -12.54 12.95 1.01
C TYR A 166 -11.61 13.67 1.99
N PHE A 167 -10.29 13.43 1.89
CA PHE A 167 -9.28 14.16 2.67
C PHE A 167 -9.46 15.68 2.54
N LEU A 168 -9.50 16.22 1.31
CA LEU A 168 -9.67 17.64 1.06
C LEU A 168 -10.97 18.22 1.64
N LYS A 169 -12.07 17.47 1.57
CA LYS A 169 -13.34 17.87 2.20
C LYS A 169 -13.21 17.92 3.72
N LYS A 170 -12.64 16.89 4.32
CA LYS A 170 -12.49 16.75 5.77
C LYS A 170 -11.69 17.89 6.38
N ILE A 171 -10.64 18.32 5.71
CA ILE A 171 -9.78 19.44 6.16
C ILE A 171 -10.24 20.83 5.64
N GLY A 172 -11.37 20.91 4.93
CA GLY A 172 -11.92 22.17 4.43
C GLY A 172 -11.16 22.84 3.26
N CYS A 173 -10.30 22.10 2.54
CA CYS A 173 -9.42 22.63 1.49
C CYS A 173 -9.84 22.25 0.06
N LEU A 174 -11.05 21.68 -0.12
CA LEU A 174 -11.47 21.18 -1.44
C LEU A 174 -11.58 22.32 -2.47
N SER A 175 -12.23 23.43 -2.13
CA SER A 175 -12.40 24.56 -3.06
C SER A 175 -11.07 25.20 -3.45
N GLU A 176 -10.13 25.34 -2.49
CA GLU A 176 -8.78 25.86 -2.76
C GLU A 176 -7.99 24.94 -3.72
N TYR A 177 -8.16 23.61 -3.57
CA TYR A 177 -7.55 22.65 -4.49
C TYR A 177 -8.15 22.76 -5.89
N GLU A 178 -9.50 22.81 -5.97
CA GLU A 178 -10.21 22.84 -7.26
C GLU A 178 -9.96 24.16 -8.03
N GLU A 179 -9.77 25.28 -7.34
CA GLU A 179 -9.36 26.53 -7.95
C GLU A 179 -7.96 26.44 -8.61
N LYS A 180 -7.02 25.75 -7.99
CA LYS A 180 -5.62 25.66 -8.46
C LYS A 180 -5.40 24.55 -9.50
N TYR A 181 -6.10 23.44 -9.38
CA TYR A 181 -5.81 22.20 -10.13
C TYR A 181 -7.02 21.66 -10.92
N GLY A 182 -8.16 22.34 -10.84
CA GLY A 182 -9.42 21.88 -11.43
C GLY A 182 -10.12 20.85 -10.54
N ILE A 183 -11.26 20.35 -11.01
CA ILE A 183 -12.15 19.47 -10.25
C ILE A 183 -11.38 18.29 -9.65
N ALA A 184 -11.49 18.09 -8.34
CA ALA A 184 -10.92 16.96 -7.63
C ALA A 184 -11.74 15.70 -7.94
N ARG A 185 -11.43 15.03 -9.02
CA ARG A 185 -12.12 13.81 -9.48
C ARG A 185 -11.68 12.60 -8.70
N ILE A 186 -12.61 11.70 -8.41
CA ILE A 186 -12.28 10.34 -7.98
C ILE A 186 -11.84 9.57 -9.22
N THR A 187 -10.54 9.25 -9.29
CA THR A 187 -9.89 8.70 -10.50
C THR A 187 -8.74 7.77 -10.14
N CYS A 188 -8.32 6.94 -11.08
CA CYS A 188 -7.14 6.08 -10.91
C CYS A 188 -6.05 6.32 -11.95
N ASP A 189 -6.17 7.24 -12.86
CA ASP A 189 -5.18 7.53 -13.90
C ASP A 189 -5.30 8.97 -14.38
N ASP A 190 -4.22 9.49 -14.94
CA ASP A 190 -4.14 10.67 -15.80
C ASP A 190 -4.52 12.04 -15.18
N ASP A 191 -4.89 12.09 -13.92
CA ASP A 191 -5.30 13.32 -13.24
C ASP A 191 -4.14 13.95 -12.45
N ASN A 192 -4.32 15.21 -12.01
CA ASN A 192 -3.33 15.97 -11.25
C ASN A 192 -2.85 15.26 -10.00
N VAL A 193 -3.72 14.51 -9.30
CA VAL A 193 -3.36 13.73 -8.11
C VAL A 193 -2.30 12.66 -8.38
N PHE A 194 -2.14 12.19 -9.63
CA PHE A 194 -1.14 11.17 -10.00
C PHE A 194 0.08 11.71 -10.72
N LYS A 195 -0.05 12.85 -11.40
CA LYS A 195 0.97 13.35 -12.33
C LYS A 195 1.65 14.62 -11.89
N ASN A 196 0.91 15.48 -11.21
CA ASN A 196 1.35 16.83 -10.92
C ASN A 196 2.03 16.89 -9.55
N GLY A 197 3.35 17.14 -9.54
CA GLY A 197 4.11 17.28 -8.31
C GLY A 197 3.70 18.48 -7.47
N GLN A 198 3.22 19.58 -8.09
CA GLN A 198 2.71 20.74 -7.33
C GLN A 198 1.39 20.41 -6.63
N SER A 199 0.53 19.57 -7.24
CA SER A 199 -0.65 19.02 -6.59
C SER A 199 -0.27 18.15 -5.38
N ALA A 200 0.72 17.28 -5.51
CA ALA A 200 1.22 16.47 -4.38
C ALA A 200 1.79 17.34 -3.25
N LYS A 201 2.59 18.37 -3.59
CA LYS A 201 3.11 19.35 -2.59
C LYS A 201 1.97 20.07 -1.88
N PHE A 202 0.92 20.48 -2.61
CA PHE A 202 -0.24 21.11 -2.01
C PHE A 202 -0.90 20.16 -1.00
N LEU A 203 -1.21 18.93 -1.40
CA LEU A 203 -1.82 17.92 -0.53
C LEU A 203 -0.98 17.68 0.74
N TRP A 204 0.34 17.56 0.59
CA TRP A 204 1.24 17.41 1.72
C TRP A 204 1.34 18.67 2.60
N SER A 205 1.35 19.86 2.00
CA SER A 205 1.35 21.11 2.79
C SER A 205 0.11 21.25 3.68
N LYS A 206 -1.02 20.69 3.22
CA LYS A 206 -2.28 20.64 3.97
C LYS A 206 -2.36 19.44 4.93
N SER A 207 -1.39 18.54 4.87
CA SER A 207 -1.28 17.40 5.79
C SER A 207 -0.41 17.72 7.03
N PHE A 208 0.03 18.96 7.20
CA PHE A 208 0.86 19.37 8.34
C PHE A 208 0.12 20.29 9.31
N PRO A 209 0.38 20.18 10.63
CA PRO A 209 1.14 19.12 11.30
C PRO A 209 0.51 17.75 11.08
N PHE A 210 1.35 16.74 10.76
CA PHE A 210 0.84 15.45 10.31
C PHE A 210 -0.02 14.75 11.37
N ASP A 211 0.45 14.76 12.61
CA ASP A 211 -0.25 14.06 13.70
C ASP A 211 -1.53 14.78 14.13
N ASP A 212 -1.67 16.10 13.88
CA ASP A 212 -2.94 16.81 14.05
C ASP A 212 -3.99 16.34 13.03
N ILE A 213 -3.56 16.08 11.79
CA ILE A 213 -4.45 15.52 10.77
C ILE A 213 -4.84 14.08 11.14
N VAL A 214 -3.90 13.26 11.63
CA VAL A 214 -4.21 11.93 12.16
C VAL A 214 -5.29 12.03 13.25
N ASN A 215 -5.12 12.91 14.23
CA ASN A 215 -6.07 13.12 15.32
C ASN A 215 -7.44 13.62 14.82
N LEU A 216 -7.47 14.49 13.79
CA LEU A 216 -8.72 14.92 13.17
C LEU A 216 -9.51 13.76 12.58
N PHE A 217 -8.84 12.77 12.01
CA PHE A 217 -9.47 11.57 11.47
C PHE A 217 -9.88 10.60 12.58
N LEU A 218 -9.06 10.34 13.57
CA LEU A 218 -9.38 9.50 14.72
C LEU A 218 -10.65 9.97 15.46
N ASN A 219 -10.82 11.27 15.60
CA ASN A 219 -11.99 11.86 16.26
C ASN A 219 -13.21 12.01 15.33
N ASN A 220 -13.22 11.34 14.18
CA ASN A 220 -14.34 11.40 13.24
C ASN A 220 -15.60 10.79 13.83
N GLN A 221 -16.71 11.56 13.85
CA GLN A 221 -18.04 11.12 14.34
C GLN A 221 -18.99 10.73 13.17
N GLU A 222 -18.48 10.76 11.94
CA GLU A 222 -19.26 10.35 10.76
C GLU A 222 -19.31 8.81 10.64
N LYS A 223 -19.79 8.33 9.50
CA LYS A 223 -19.77 6.88 9.19
C LYS A 223 -18.39 6.30 9.35
N GLU A 224 -18.29 5.11 9.92
CA GLU A 224 -17.02 4.39 10.12
C GLU A 224 -16.23 4.18 8.83
N TYR A 225 -16.92 4.03 7.69
CA TYR A 225 -16.30 3.81 6.39
C TYR A 225 -17.17 4.27 5.22
N PHE A 226 -16.55 4.34 4.05
CA PHE A 226 -17.21 4.40 2.74
C PHE A 226 -16.57 3.40 1.79
N THR A 227 -17.20 3.12 0.64
CA THR A 227 -16.67 2.19 -0.35
C THR A 227 -16.05 2.94 -1.52
N SER A 228 -14.94 2.43 -2.06
CA SER A 228 -14.37 2.95 -3.28
C SER A 228 -15.17 2.50 -4.49
N PRO A 229 -15.67 3.42 -5.34
CA PRO A 229 -16.35 3.08 -6.59
C PRO A 229 -15.39 2.69 -7.71
N ILE A 230 -14.09 2.84 -7.50
CA ILE A 230 -13.03 2.63 -8.48
C ILE A 230 -11.88 1.82 -7.89
N ARG A 231 -10.91 1.45 -8.73
CA ARG A 231 -9.64 0.88 -8.29
C ARG A 231 -8.99 1.76 -7.21
N TYR A 232 -8.53 1.15 -6.15
CA TYR A 232 -7.80 1.79 -5.08
C TYR A 232 -6.29 1.49 -5.22
N SER A 233 -5.44 2.51 -5.10
CA SER A 233 -3.99 2.30 -5.05
C SER A 233 -3.60 1.65 -3.72
N ILE A 234 -3.09 0.42 -3.79
CA ILE A 234 -2.84 -0.44 -2.62
C ILE A 234 -1.54 -0.11 -1.87
N GLY A 235 -1.12 1.14 -1.85
CA GLY A 235 0.04 1.59 -1.05
C GLY A 235 -0.07 1.24 0.42
N ALA A 236 -1.30 1.27 0.97
CA ALA A 236 -1.62 0.86 2.34
C ALA A 236 -2.97 0.14 2.38
N ILE A 237 -2.98 -1.13 2.78
CA ILE A 237 -4.21 -1.92 2.92
C ILE A 237 -4.11 -2.94 4.06
N LEU A 238 -5.27 -3.33 4.57
CA LEU A 238 -5.48 -4.53 5.40
C LEU A 238 -6.33 -5.53 4.61
N ILE A 239 -5.83 -6.73 4.42
CA ILE A 239 -6.55 -7.85 3.80
C ILE A 239 -6.57 -9.06 4.72
N HIS A 240 -7.72 -9.71 4.85
CA HIS A 240 -7.82 -10.98 5.57
C HIS A 240 -7.28 -12.13 4.71
N ARG A 241 -6.58 -13.09 5.33
CA ARG A 241 -5.94 -14.22 4.62
C ARG A 241 -6.90 -15.02 3.74
N GLU A 242 -8.14 -15.24 4.17
CA GLU A 242 -9.13 -15.95 3.36
C GLU A 242 -9.39 -15.23 2.05
N ARG A 243 -9.54 -13.89 2.09
CA ARG A 243 -9.72 -13.09 0.87
C ARG A 243 -8.50 -13.13 -0.03
N TRP A 244 -7.29 -13.06 0.56
CA TRP A 244 -6.05 -13.23 -0.19
C TRP A 244 -5.96 -14.61 -0.84
N ASN A 245 -6.39 -15.68 -0.15
CA ASN A 245 -6.45 -17.05 -0.70
C ASN A 245 -7.45 -17.15 -1.86
N GLU A 246 -8.67 -16.62 -1.69
CA GLU A 246 -9.70 -16.59 -2.73
C GLU A 246 -9.26 -15.81 -3.98
N ALA A 247 -8.56 -14.68 -3.80
CA ALA A 247 -7.96 -13.91 -4.88
C ALA A 247 -6.84 -14.68 -5.61
N GLY A 248 -6.36 -15.74 -4.99
CA GLY A 248 -5.23 -16.50 -5.51
C GLY A 248 -3.90 -15.86 -5.19
N GLY A 249 -3.83 -14.97 -4.20
CA GLY A 249 -2.67 -14.17 -3.83
C GLY A 249 -2.56 -12.91 -4.68
N PHE A 250 -1.48 -12.15 -4.46
CA PHE A 250 -1.11 -11.06 -5.35
C PHE A 250 -0.63 -11.63 -6.69
N ILE A 251 -1.00 -11.01 -7.80
CA ILE A 251 -0.70 -11.51 -9.15
C ILE A 251 0.34 -10.62 -9.83
N SER A 252 1.43 -11.22 -10.32
CA SER A 252 2.45 -10.54 -11.11
C SER A 252 2.05 -10.42 -12.56
N SER A 253 2.40 -9.31 -13.22
CA SER A 253 2.31 -9.23 -14.67
C SER A 253 3.35 -10.11 -15.34
N GLY A 254 2.99 -10.73 -16.46
CA GLY A 254 3.94 -11.49 -17.29
C GLY A 254 4.93 -10.60 -18.05
N ASN A 255 4.64 -9.31 -18.20
CA ASN A 255 5.42 -8.34 -19.00
C ASN A 255 6.06 -7.23 -18.15
N GLY A 256 6.09 -7.36 -16.80
CA GLY A 256 6.71 -6.38 -15.91
C GLY A 256 5.93 -5.08 -15.72
N GLN A 257 4.65 -5.05 -16.10
CA GLN A 257 3.79 -3.88 -15.88
C GLN A 257 3.68 -3.58 -14.39
N LEU A 258 3.97 -2.35 -13.99
CA LEU A 258 3.79 -1.86 -12.61
C LEU A 258 2.30 -1.81 -12.23
N ALA A 259 2.03 -1.91 -10.92
CA ALA A 259 0.67 -1.88 -10.36
C ALA A 259 -0.29 -2.99 -10.88
N TRP A 260 0.25 -4.08 -11.41
CA TRP A 260 -0.57 -5.20 -11.87
C TRP A 260 -1.21 -5.96 -10.70
N ASP A 261 -0.51 -6.11 -9.61
CA ASP A 261 -1.00 -6.68 -8.36
C ASP A 261 -2.17 -5.89 -7.79
N GLU A 262 -2.11 -4.57 -7.84
CA GLU A 262 -3.21 -3.66 -7.49
C GLU A 262 -4.41 -3.86 -8.42
N LEU A 263 -4.17 -3.86 -9.74
CA LEU A 263 -5.22 -4.02 -10.73
C LEU A 263 -5.95 -5.35 -10.56
N GLU A 264 -5.22 -6.45 -10.39
CA GLU A 264 -5.79 -7.79 -10.27
C GLU A 264 -6.52 -7.98 -8.92
N LEU A 265 -6.01 -7.40 -7.83
CA LEU A 265 -6.71 -7.43 -6.54
C LEU A 265 -8.03 -6.64 -6.61
N CYS A 266 -8.03 -5.46 -7.21
CA CYS A 266 -9.26 -4.67 -7.37
C CYS A 266 -10.26 -5.36 -8.33
N ARG A 267 -9.78 -5.99 -9.42
CA ARG A 267 -10.63 -6.82 -10.29
C ARG A 267 -11.25 -8.00 -9.55
N PHE A 268 -10.47 -8.66 -8.70
CA PHE A 268 -11.00 -9.73 -7.86
C PHE A 268 -12.12 -9.22 -6.96
N CYS A 269 -11.96 -8.07 -6.31
CA CYS A 269 -13.00 -7.47 -5.48
C CYS A 269 -14.29 -7.24 -6.30
N MET A 270 -14.19 -6.65 -7.49
CA MET A 270 -15.34 -6.44 -8.37
C MET A 270 -16.01 -7.76 -8.78
N ASN A 271 -15.22 -8.72 -9.27
CA ASN A 271 -15.73 -10.00 -9.80
C ASN A 271 -16.33 -10.89 -8.69
N SER A 272 -15.86 -10.77 -7.45
CA SER A 272 -16.36 -11.51 -6.28
C SER A 272 -17.46 -10.76 -5.52
N SER A 273 -17.96 -9.63 -6.08
CA SER A 273 -18.94 -8.75 -5.43
C SER A 273 -18.51 -8.32 -4.02
N SER A 274 -17.23 -7.99 -3.87
CA SER A 274 -16.64 -7.55 -2.60
C SER A 274 -16.30 -6.07 -2.65
N ALA A 275 -16.57 -5.37 -1.56
CA ALA A 275 -16.31 -3.95 -1.46
C ALA A 275 -14.85 -3.65 -1.09
N ILE A 276 -14.31 -2.58 -1.67
CA ILE A 276 -13.11 -1.91 -1.19
C ILE A 276 -13.57 -0.91 -0.14
N ILE A 277 -13.26 -1.18 1.12
CA ILE A 277 -13.66 -0.37 2.27
C ILE A 277 -12.58 0.69 2.54
N ILE A 278 -12.99 1.95 2.71
CA ILE A 278 -12.09 3.03 3.11
C ILE A 278 -12.50 3.52 4.49
N SER A 279 -11.63 3.36 5.48
CA SER A 279 -11.86 3.82 6.85
C SER A 279 -11.91 5.35 6.89
N THR A 280 -12.92 5.91 7.52
CA THR A 280 -13.02 7.37 7.71
C THR A 280 -12.26 7.86 8.95
N LYS A 281 -11.77 6.93 9.78
CA LYS A 281 -11.01 7.21 11.00
C LYS A 281 -9.50 7.11 10.81
N VAL A 282 -9.04 6.50 9.71
CA VAL A 282 -7.61 6.29 9.48
C VAL A 282 -7.09 7.18 8.37
N PHE A 283 -6.11 7.99 8.71
CA PHE A 283 -5.35 8.78 7.74
C PHE A 283 -3.93 8.24 7.59
N ALA A 284 -3.44 8.19 6.35
CA ALA A 284 -2.03 7.95 6.04
C ALA A 284 -1.53 8.94 5.00
N GLY A 285 -0.26 9.33 5.12
CA GLY A 285 0.40 10.14 4.11
C GLY A 285 1.03 9.24 3.05
N HIS A 286 0.67 9.39 1.79
CA HIS A 286 1.38 8.77 0.68
C HIS A 286 2.30 9.81 0.04
N PHE A 287 3.60 9.50 -0.07
CA PHE A 287 4.60 10.46 -0.53
C PHE A 287 4.31 10.98 -1.93
N GLY A 288 3.94 10.10 -2.83
CA GLY A 288 3.54 10.45 -4.19
C GLY A 288 3.88 9.39 -5.23
N PHE A 289 3.27 9.53 -6.40
CA PHE A 289 3.50 8.63 -7.53
C PHE A 289 4.78 8.98 -8.30
N GLY A 290 5.28 8.06 -9.10
CA GLY A 290 6.58 8.12 -9.77
C GLY A 290 6.95 9.46 -10.43
N LYS A 291 6.03 10.08 -11.20
CA LYS A 291 6.29 11.37 -11.87
C LYS A 291 6.38 12.56 -10.91
N GLN A 292 5.74 12.47 -9.75
CA GLN A 292 5.72 13.54 -8.75
C GLN A 292 7.02 13.62 -7.94
N LYS A 293 7.83 12.55 -7.94
CA LYS A 293 9.06 12.47 -7.11
C LYS A 293 10.06 13.59 -7.38
N ALA A 294 10.18 14.04 -8.63
CA ALA A 294 11.07 15.15 -8.98
C ALA A 294 10.76 16.42 -8.19
N ASP A 295 9.48 16.68 -7.91
CA ASP A 295 9.02 17.81 -7.11
C ASP A 295 8.99 17.50 -5.62
N MET A 296 8.63 16.26 -5.26
CA MET A 296 8.41 15.87 -3.87
C MET A 296 9.70 15.65 -3.08
N ILE A 297 10.79 15.15 -3.72
CA ILE A 297 12.06 14.95 -3.02
C ILE A 297 12.63 16.28 -2.49
N PRO A 298 12.77 17.37 -3.30
CA PRO A 298 13.22 18.65 -2.76
C PRO A 298 12.24 19.26 -1.74
N PHE A 299 10.93 19.01 -1.89
CA PHE A 299 9.94 19.44 -0.91
C PHE A 299 10.13 18.72 0.44
N TYR A 300 10.38 17.42 0.42
CA TYR A 300 10.66 16.63 1.62
C TYR A 300 11.94 17.10 2.31
N GLU A 301 13.03 17.26 1.58
CA GLU A 301 14.30 17.75 2.14
C GLU A 301 14.16 19.09 2.86
N LYS A 302 13.37 20.02 2.24
CA LYS A 302 13.11 21.34 2.82
C LYS A 302 12.21 21.32 4.06
N ASN A 303 11.37 20.31 4.22
CA ASN A 303 10.36 20.20 5.27
C ASN A 303 10.52 18.94 6.11
N LYS A 304 11.72 18.35 6.13
CA LYS A 304 11.96 17.03 6.72
C LYS A 304 11.48 16.90 8.15
N GLU A 305 11.66 17.95 8.95
CA GLU A 305 11.19 18.03 10.33
C GLU A 305 9.68 17.81 10.49
N LYS A 306 8.88 18.18 9.46
CA LYS A 306 7.41 18.04 9.51
C LYS A 306 6.92 16.62 9.19
N PHE A 307 7.78 15.80 8.57
CA PHE A 307 7.47 14.40 8.25
C PHE A 307 7.82 13.45 9.40
N GLY A 308 8.79 13.83 10.22
CA GLY A 308 9.23 13.07 11.37
C GLY A 308 8.18 12.98 12.48
N LEU A 309 8.46 12.20 13.51
CA LEU A 309 7.72 12.26 14.77
C LEU A 309 8.24 13.46 15.56
N PHE A 310 7.34 14.32 15.99
CA PHE A 310 7.66 15.32 17.00
C PHE A 310 7.91 14.58 18.34
N ASN A 311 9.09 14.81 18.93
CA ASN A 311 9.43 14.28 20.24
C ASN A 311 8.71 15.10 21.33
#